data_cb41973fd013b34d7d19acc41114f32e
#
_entry.id   cb41973fd013b34d7d19acc41114f32e
#
_cell.length_a   1.000
_cell.length_b   1.000
_cell.length_c   1.000
_cell.angle_alpha   90.00
_cell.angle_beta   90.00
_cell.angle_gamma   90.00
#
_symmetry.space_group_name_H-M   'P 1'
#
loop_
_entity.id
_entity.type
_entity.pdbx_description
1 polymer ?
#
loop_
_entity_poly.entity_id
_entity_poly.type
_entity_poly.pdbx_seq_one_letter_code
_entity_poly.pdbx_strand_id
1 'polypeptide(L)'
;MTLFVSYVSDETIEKDAQALLAEFAHTRGVLIEAPIPIDDIIEKHLKIGLEFDDMHRRFGVPRSGLTLDPDILGAIYFGDRRVVIDESLDPDANPSKEGRYRYTAAHEVGHWRLHRGLFDKDPAQTSFLDADAPPSVICRSSQAKARIELQADLYASCVLMPRKVVMAAWDDVFPDRKPRVLKPATPFDHSFVEFNRETYVSPARVETETDDQALERLATPFAKKFLVSPIAMRIRLERLGLLHRAVPLQRLLADGS
;
A
#
# COMPACT_ATOMS: atom_id res chain seq x y z
N MET A 1 -15.63 -6.72 22.79
CA MET A 1 -14.28 -6.65 23.40
C MET A 1 -13.42 -5.73 22.55
N THR A 2 -12.84 -4.67 23.11
CA THR A 2 -11.98 -3.78 22.30
C THR A 2 -10.60 -4.41 22.22
N LEU A 3 -10.17 -4.82 21.05
CA LEU A 3 -8.84 -5.38 20.81
C LEU A 3 -7.79 -4.29 21.08
N PHE A 4 -6.91 -4.53 22.03
CA PHE A 4 -5.81 -3.62 22.29
C PHE A 4 -4.63 -3.96 21.38
N VAL A 5 -4.44 -3.12 20.35
CA VAL A 5 -3.33 -3.26 19.40
C VAL A 5 -2.17 -2.39 19.86
N SER A 6 -1.03 -3.02 20.18
CA SER A 6 0.19 -2.32 20.55
C SER A 6 0.69 -1.46 19.37
N TYR A 7 1.32 -0.34 19.72
CA TYR A 7 2.02 0.46 18.71
C TYR A 7 3.27 -0.30 18.22
N VAL A 8 3.38 -0.40 16.90
CA VAL A 8 4.59 -0.89 16.22
C VAL A 8 5.13 0.27 15.39
N SER A 9 6.41 0.58 15.54
CA SER A 9 7.01 1.70 14.80
C SER A 9 7.13 1.38 13.31
N ASP A 10 7.10 2.42 12.48
CA ASP A 10 7.25 2.29 11.01
C ASP A 10 8.54 1.55 10.66
N GLU A 11 9.63 1.80 11.40
CA GLU A 11 10.91 1.09 11.21
C GLU A 11 10.82 -0.40 11.50
N THR A 12 10.07 -0.79 12.54
CA THR A 12 9.89 -2.20 12.89
C THR A 12 9.07 -2.91 11.81
N ILE A 13 8.02 -2.26 11.30
CA ILE A 13 7.21 -2.77 10.20
C ILE A 13 8.06 -2.92 8.94
N GLU A 14 8.85 -1.91 8.59
CA GLU A 14 9.76 -1.96 7.43
C GLU A 14 10.79 -3.11 7.57
N LYS A 15 11.35 -3.32 8.76
CA LYS A 15 12.30 -4.41 9.02
C LYS A 15 11.65 -5.79 8.89
N ASP A 16 10.43 -5.98 9.40
CA ASP A 16 9.74 -7.26 9.27
C ASP A 16 9.38 -7.54 7.80
N ALA A 17 8.90 -6.55 7.06
CA ALA A 17 8.63 -6.69 5.64
C ALA A 17 9.91 -7.06 4.85
N GLN A 18 11.05 -6.45 5.17
CA GLN A 18 12.34 -6.80 4.56
C GLN A 18 12.78 -8.23 4.94
N ALA A 19 12.55 -8.64 6.19
CA ALA A 19 12.85 -9.99 6.65
C ALA A 19 12.01 -11.02 5.87
N LEU A 20 10.69 -10.80 5.70
CA LEU A 20 9.83 -11.67 4.90
C LEU A 20 10.37 -11.84 3.47
N LEU A 21 10.74 -10.74 2.82
CA LEU A 21 11.27 -10.80 1.46
C LEU A 21 12.62 -11.52 1.40
N ALA A 22 13.47 -11.35 2.40
CA ALA A 22 14.75 -12.06 2.50
C ALA A 22 14.55 -13.57 2.75
N GLU A 23 13.60 -13.94 3.62
CA GLU A 23 13.21 -15.34 3.86
C GLU A 23 12.71 -15.99 2.55
N PHE A 24 11.84 -15.31 1.82
CA PHE A 24 11.33 -15.77 0.53
C PHE A 24 12.45 -15.93 -0.50
N ALA A 25 13.29 -14.91 -0.67
CA ALA A 25 14.44 -14.92 -1.61
C ALA A 25 15.38 -16.09 -1.32
N HIS A 26 15.75 -16.28 -0.04
CA HIS A 26 16.62 -17.37 0.38
C HIS A 26 15.99 -18.74 0.10
N THR A 27 14.72 -18.92 0.47
CA THR A 27 14.03 -20.21 0.31
C THR A 27 13.83 -20.59 -1.16
N ARG A 28 13.65 -19.59 -2.04
CA ARG A 28 13.40 -19.81 -3.46
C ARG A 28 14.62 -19.69 -4.35
N GLY A 29 15.75 -19.19 -3.83
CA GLY A 29 16.95 -18.94 -4.61
C GLY A 29 16.75 -17.84 -5.67
N VAL A 30 15.92 -16.81 -5.39
CA VAL A 30 15.59 -15.72 -6.32
C VAL A 30 16.06 -14.37 -5.79
N LEU A 31 16.19 -13.41 -6.69
CA LEU A 31 16.39 -12.01 -6.31
C LEU A 31 15.02 -11.33 -6.13
N ILE A 32 14.99 -10.35 -5.23
CA ILE A 32 13.80 -9.52 -5.03
C ILE A 32 13.83 -8.36 -6.02
N GLU A 33 12.94 -8.42 -6.98
CA GLU A 33 12.77 -7.42 -8.04
C GLU A 33 11.29 -7.04 -8.17
N ALA A 34 11.00 -5.88 -8.77
CA ALA A 34 9.63 -5.46 -9.06
C ALA A 34 9.14 -6.08 -10.37
N PRO A 35 7.87 -6.53 -10.42
CA PRO A 35 6.87 -6.53 -9.35
C PRO A 35 7.07 -7.68 -8.36
N ILE A 36 6.84 -7.42 -7.07
CA ILE A 36 6.98 -8.44 -6.02
C ILE A 36 5.96 -9.56 -6.22
N PRO A 37 6.34 -10.84 -6.22
CA PRO A 37 5.42 -11.96 -6.45
C PRO A 37 4.60 -12.27 -5.18
N ILE A 38 3.59 -11.42 -4.89
CA ILE A 38 2.84 -11.48 -3.63
C ILE A 38 2.09 -12.80 -3.46
N ASP A 39 1.54 -13.36 -4.54
CA ASP A 39 0.80 -14.61 -4.52
C ASP A 39 1.72 -15.78 -4.14
N ASP A 40 2.92 -15.84 -4.73
CA ASP A 40 3.93 -16.83 -4.38
C ASP A 40 4.40 -16.71 -2.93
N ILE A 41 4.46 -15.49 -2.40
CA ILE A 41 4.78 -15.24 -0.99
C ILE A 41 3.65 -15.81 -0.10
N ILE A 42 2.41 -15.53 -0.42
CA ILE A 42 1.24 -16.02 0.34
C ILE A 42 1.17 -17.54 0.28
N GLU A 43 1.05 -18.11 -0.91
CA GLU A 43 0.74 -19.51 -1.07
C GLU A 43 1.95 -20.43 -0.88
N LYS A 44 3.10 -20.06 -1.49
CA LYS A 44 4.24 -20.97 -1.56
C LYS A 44 5.25 -20.76 -0.42
N HIS A 45 5.29 -19.57 0.19
CA HIS A 45 6.20 -19.30 1.30
C HIS A 45 5.48 -19.34 2.65
N LEU A 46 4.45 -18.53 2.84
CA LEU A 46 3.69 -18.48 4.08
C LEU A 46 2.74 -19.66 4.25
N LYS A 47 2.43 -20.42 3.19
CA LYS A 47 1.50 -21.54 3.18
C LYS A 47 0.11 -21.13 3.64
N ILE A 48 -0.39 -20.04 3.10
CA ILE A 48 -1.71 -19.48 3.33
C ILE A 48 -2.51 -19.69 2.05
N GLY A 49 -3.73 -20.22 2.16
CA GLY A 49 -4.65 -20.33 1.04
C GLY A 49 -5.10 -18.94 0.58
N LEU A 50 -5.15 -18.72 -0.72
CA LEU A 50 -5.62 -17.48 -1.33
C LEU A 50 -6.82 -17.79 -2.21
N GLU A 51 -7.95 -17.14 -1.92
CA GLU A 51 -9.23 -17.42 -2.56
C GLU A 51 -9.95 -16.13 -2.92
N PHE A 52 -10.81 -16.21 -3.95
CA PHE A 52 -11.74 -15.13 -4.31
C PHE A 52 -13.16 -15.55 -3.96
N ASP A 53 -13.96 -14.62 -3.41
CA ASP A 53 -15.36 -14.85 -3.08
C ASP A 53 -16.14 -13.52 -3.15
N ASP A 54 -17.47 -13.59 -3.31
CA ASP A 54 -18.33 -12.43 -3.14
C ASP A 54 -18.43 -12.07 -1.64
N MET A 55 -17.51 -11.22 -1.18
CA MET A 55 -17.42 -10.80 0.21
C MET A 55 -18.66 -10.04 0.67
N HIS A 56 -19.32 -9.32 -0.21
CA HIS A 56 -20.54 -8.58 0.09
C HIS A 56 -21.70 -9.52 0.37
N ARG A 57 -21.87 -10.54 -0.46
CA ARG A 57 -22.87 -11.60 -0.26
C ARG A 57 -22.58 -12.40 1.02
N ARG A 58 -21.32 -12.76 1.25
CA ARG A 58 -20.89 -13.56 2.39
C ARG A 58 -21.18 -12.87 3.73
N PHE A 59 -20.98 -11.57 3.82
CA PHE A 59 -21.20 -10.78 5.04
C PHE A 59 -22.54 -10.05 5.07
N GLY A 60 -23.39 -10.22 4.06
CA GLY A 60 -24.69 -9.56 3.98
C GLY A 60 -24.60 -8.02 3.89
N VAL A 61 -23.47 -7.50 3.38
CA VAL A 61 -23.23 -6.07 3.22
C VAL A 61 -23.50 -5.68 1.78
N PRO A 62 -24.36 -4.68 1.49
CA PRO A 62 -24.60 -4.24 0.11
C PRO A 62 -23.32 -3.69 -0.51
N ARG A 63 -23.12 -3.94 -1.81
CA ARG A 63 -22.02 -3.32 -2.58
C ARG A 63 -22.24 -1.82 -2.62
N SER A 64 -21.21 -1.05 -2.28
CA SER A 64 -21.35 0.41 -2.23
C SER A 64 -21.48 0.98 -3.65
N GLY A 65 -22.63 1.52 -3.90
CA GLY A 65 -22.94 2.37 -5.03
C GLY A 65 -23.86 3.48 -4.57
N LEU A 66 -24.51 3.28 -3.42
CA LEU A 66 -25.54 4.15 -2.85
C LEU A 66 -25.48 4.25 -1.30
N THR A 67 -24.60 3.53 -0.63
CA THR A 67 -24.50 3.53 0.84
C THR A 67 -23.15 4.04 1.32
N LEU A 68 -23.13 4.63 2.51
CA LEU A 68 -21.92 5.12 3.18
C LEU A 68 -21.06 3.97 3.77
N ASP A 69 -21.49 2.72 3.58
CA ASP A 69 -20.76 1.57 4.12
C ASP A 69 -19.52 1.28 3.25
N PRO A 70 -18.35 1.10 3.87
CA PRO A 70 -17.13 0.82 3.15
C PRO A 70 -17.15 -0.57 2.52
N ASP A 71 -16.65 -0.68 1.28
CA ASP A 71 -16.47 -1.96 0.60
C ASP A 71 -15.59 -2.91 1.40
N ILE A 72 -16.00 -4.17 1.49
CA ILE A 72 -15.16 -5.24 2.03
C ILE A 72 -14.29 -5.75 0.88
N LEU A 73 -12.98 -5.59 1.03
CA LEU A 73 -12.01 -5.92 -0.02
C LEU A 73 -11.30 -7.25 0.22
N GLY A 74 -11.14 -7.64 1.46
CA GLY A 74 -10.47 -8.87 1.86
C GLY A 74 -10.74 -9.21 3.31
N ALA A 75 -10.37 -10.43 3.68
CA ALA A 75 -10.43 -10.90 5.05
C ALA A 75 -9.40 -12.01 5.28
N ILE A 76 -8.83 -12.05 6.49
CA ILE A 76 -7.93 -13.11 6.90
C ILE A 76 -8.54 -13.98 8.00
N TYR A 77 -8.35 -15.30 7.85
CA TYR A 77 -8.74 -16.35 8.79
C TYR A 77 -7.46 -16.99 9.32
N PHE A 78 -7.02 -16.57 10.51
CA PHE A 78 -5.75 -17.03 11.07
C PHE A 78 -5.77 -18.54 11.37
N GLY A 79 -6.88 -19.05 11.93
CA GLY A 79 -7.05 -20.47 12.25
C GLY A 79 -6.95 -21.36 11.01
N ASP A 80 -7.60 -20.96 9.93
CA ASP A 80 -7.66 -21.72 8.67
C ASP A 80 -6.46 -21.47 7.76
N ARG A 81 -5.59 -20.52 8.12
CA ARG A 81 -4.49 -20.05 7.25
C ARG A 81 -4.99 -19.68 5.86
N ARG A 82 -5.99 -18.83 5.80
CA ARG A 82 -6.70 -18.49 4.56
C ARG A 82 -6.93 -16.99 4.47
N VAL A 83 -6.67 -16.46 3.28
CA VAL A 83 -7.01 -15.10 2.86
C VAL A 83 -8.08 -15.20 1.79
N VAL A 84 -9.13 -14.43 1.94
CA VAL A 84 -10.20 -14.31 0.94
C VAL A 84 -10.25 -12.87 0.46
N ILE A 85 -10.20 -12.69 -0.84
CA ILE A 85 -10.26 -11.38 -1.53
C ILE A 85 -11.61 -11.26 -2.24
N ASP A 86 -12.20 -10.06 -2.26
CA ASP A 86 -13.44 -9.84 -3.01
C ASP A 86 -13.26 -10.14 -4.50
N GLU A 87 -14.15 -10.92 -5.08
CA GLU A 87 -14.10 -11.35 -6.48
C GLU A 87 -14.03 -10.17 -7.47
N SER A 88 -14.54 -8.99 -7.09
CA SER A 88 -14.43 -7.80 -7.94
C SER A 88 -12.99 -7.32 -8.15
N LEU A 89 -12.04 -7.82 -7.34
CA LEU A 89 -10.62 -7.54 -7.44
C LEU A 89 -9.84 -8.62 -8.18
N ASP A 90 -10.48 -9.72 -8.61
CA ASP A 90 -9.84 -10.79 -9.37
C ASP A 90 -9.17 -10.21 -10.64
N PRO A 91 -7.84 -10.28 -10.76
CA PRO A 91 -7.11 -9.71 -11.89
C PRO A 91 -7.38 -10.42 -13.21
N ASP A 92 -7.79 -11.69 -13.18
CA ASP A 92 -8.16 -12.44 -14.39
C ASP A 92 -9.49 -11.92 -14.96
N ALA A 93 -10.42 -11.54 -14.10
CA ALA A 93 -11.69 -10.94 -14.50
C ALA A 93 -11.58 -9.40 -14.72
N ASN A 94 -10.75 -8.73 -13.93
CA ASN A 94 -10.62 -7.28 -13.90
C ASN A 94 -9.15 -6.80 -13.88
N PRO A 95 -8.41 -6.90 -15.01
CA PRO A 95 -6.97 -6.56 -15.06
C PRO A 95 -6.66 -5.12 -14.61
N SER A 96 -7.61 -4.19 -14.78
CA SER A 96 -7.44 -2.81 -14.34
C SER A 96 -7.38 -2.64 -12.82
N LYS A 97 -7.80 -3.64 -12.07
CA LYS A 97 -7.79 -3.64 -10.60
C LYS A 97 -6.61 -4.41 -10.00
N GLU A 98 -5.69 -4.92 -10.82
CA GLU A 98 -4.53 -5.68 -10.36
C GLU A 98 -3.76 -4.99 -9.24
N GLY A 99 -3.47 -3.70 -9.37
CA GLY A 99 -2.76 -2.96 -8.33
C GLY A 99 -3.53 -2.90 -7.00
N ARG A 100 -4.86 -2.86 -7.05
CA ARG A 100 -5.72 -2.88 -5.86
C ARG A 100 -5.75 -4.27 -5.23
N TYR A 101 -5.91 -5.31 -6.06
CA TYR A 101 -5.81 -6.70 -5.65
C TYR A 101 -4.50 -6.95 -4.90
N ARG A 102 -3.36 -6.67 -5.53
CA ARG A 102 -2.03 -6.88 -4.96
C ARG A 102 -1.85 -6.15 -3.62
N TYR A 103 -2.37 -4.92 -3.53
CA TYR A 103 -2.31 -4.15 -2.29
C TYR A 103 -3.15 -4.78 -1.19
N THR A 104 -4.37 -5.24 -1.51
CA THR A 104 -5.25 -5.94 -0.56
C THR A 104 -4.61 -7.25 -0.10
N ALA A 105 -4.08 -8.07 -1.01
CA ALA A 105 -3.40 -9.31 -0.66
C ALA A 105 -2.18 -9.07 0.26
N ALA A 106 -1.36 -8.06 -0.04
CA ALA A 106 -0.22 -7.69 0.80
C ALA A 106 -0.65 -7.10 2.17
N HIS A 107 -1.81 -6.45 2.24
CA HIS A 107 -2.42 -5.98 3.48
C HIS A 107 -2.78 -7.14 4.40
N GLU A 108 -3.38 -8.21 3.86
CA GLU A 108 -3.68 -9.42 4.63
C GLU A 108 -2.39 -10.13 5.10
N VAL A 109 -1.31 -10.08 4.30
CA VAL A 109 0.03 -10.52 4.77
C VAL A 109 0.50 -9.67 5.95
N GLY A 110 0.22 -8.36 5.95
CA GLY A 110 0.50 -7.48 7.08
C GLY A 110 -0.21 -7.93 8.35
N HIS A 111 -1.49 -8.29 8.26
CA HIS A 111 -2.21 -8.86 9.39
C HIS A 111 -1.60 -10.19 9.85
N TRP A 112 -1.24 -11.06 8.92
CA TRP A 112 -0.59 -12.32 9.26
C TRP A 112 0.72 -12.14 10.04
N ARG A 113 1.55 -11.23 9.61
CA ARG A 113 2.88 -11.03 10.21
C ARG A 113 2.83 -10.28 11.55
N LEU A 114 1.99 -9.23 11.63
CA LEU A 114 1.99 -8.32 12.76
C LEU A 114 0.93 -8.67 13.82
N HIS A 115 -0.19 -9.26 13.42
CA HIS A 115 -1.35 -9.31 14.30
C HIS A 115 -1.78 -10.73 14.66
N ARG A 116 -1.30 -11.77 13.99
CA ARG A 116 -1.69 -13.16 14.27
C ARG A 116 -1.62 -13.51 15.76
N GLY A 117 -0.55 -13.13 16.44
CA GLY A 117 -0.39 -13.41 17.88
C GLY A 117 -1.41 -12.74 18.79
N LEU A 118 -2.20 -11.78 18.32
CA LEU A 118 -3.30 -11.18 19.08
C LEU A 118 -4.52 -12.11 19.12
N PHE A 119 -4.67 -12.96 18.11
CA PHE A 119 -5.81 -13.87 17.90
C PHE A 119 -5.50 -15.28 18.37
N ASP A 120 -4.23 -15.68 18.40
CA ASP A 120 -3.80 -17.03 18.88
C ASP A 120 -4.07 -17.26 20.39
N LYS A 121 -4.41 -16.21 21.14
CA LYS A 121 -4.58 -16.28 22.62
C LYS A 121 -5.99 -16.60 23.07
N ASP A 122 -6.97 -16.70 22.17
CA ASP A 122 -8.34 -17.03 22.52
C ASP A 122 -8.68 -18.48 22.11
N PRO A 123 -8.67 -19.45 23.07
CA PRO A 123 -9.05 -20.83 22.76
C PRO A 123 -10.48 -20.98 22.27
N ALA A 124 -11.36 -19.99 22.53
CA ALA A 124 -12.75 -20.01 22.07
C ALA A 124 -12.90 -19.70 20.57
N GLN A 125 -11.86 -19.14 19.93
CA GLN A 125 -11.82 -18.89 18.48
C GLN A 125 -11.27 -20.07 17.68
N THR A 126 -10.82 -21.14 18.32
CA THR A 126 -10.43 -22.39 17.66
C THR A 126 -11.63 -23.30 17.44
N SER A 127 -12.73 -22.80 16.93
CA SER A 127 -13.79 -23.65 16.38
C SER A 127 -13.32 -24.16 15.03
N PHE A 128 -12.57 -25.25 15.07
CA PHE A 128 -12.22 -26.04 13.91
C PHE A 128 -13.50 -26.53 13.25
N LEU A 129 -13.64 -26.33 11.94
CA LEU A 129 -14.65 -26.94 11.06
C LEU A 129 -15.92 -26.15 10.78
N ASP A 130 -16.03 -24.90 11.12
CA ASP A 130 -17.16 -24.09 10.68
C ASP A 130 -16.78 -23.31 9.42
N ALA A 131 -17.26 -23.75 8.26
CA ALA A 131 -17.09 -23.02 6.99
C ALA A 131 -17.71 -21.61 7.07
N ASP A 132 -18.55 -21.37 8.06
CA ASP A 132 -19.24 -20.11 8.33
C ASP A 132 -18.61 -19.30 9.49
N ALA A 133 -17.46 -19.73 10.03
CA ALA A 133 -16.79 -18.97 11.08
C ALA A 133 -16.46 -17.54 10.60
N PRO A 134 -16.68 -16.51 11.43
CA PRO A 134 -16.34 -15.15 11.05
C PRO A 134 -14.82 -15.00 10.86
N PRO A 135 -14.37 -14.18 9.90
CA PRO A 135 -12.95 -13.89 9.72
C PRO A 135 -12.35 -13.24 10.95
N SER A 136 -11.07 -13.46 11.18
CA SER A 136 -10.34 -12.87 12.28
C SER A 136 -10.21 -11.34 12.10
N VAL A 137 -10.00 -10.88 10.87
CA VAL A 137 -9.96 -9.47 10.48
C VAL A 137 -10.61 -9.29 9.12
N ILE A 138 -11.31 -8.18 8.94
CA ILE A 138 -11.96 -7.78 7.68
C ILE A 138 -11.35 -6.45 7.22
N CYS A 139 -10.74 -6.44 6.06
CA CYS A 139 -10.25 -5.22 5.40
C CYS A 139 -11.42 -4.45 4.79
N ARG A 140 -11.61 -3.21 5.23
CA ARG A 140 -12.65 -2.30 4.74
C ARG A 140 -12.05 -1.02 4.19
N SER A 141 -12.66 -0.52 3.13
CA SER A 141 -12.39 0.82 2.61
C SER A 141 -13.05 1.87 3.51
N SER A 142 -12.37 2.38 4.55
CA SER A 142 -12.90 3.42 5.41
C SER A 142 -11.95 4.61 5.56
N GLN A 143 -12.50 5.81 5.82
CA GLN A 143 -11.70 7.02 6.01
C GLN A 143 -11.01 7.07 7.39
N ALA A 144 -11.59 6.47 8.42
CA ALA A 144 -11.04 6.40 9.79
C ALA A 144 -10.61 4.97 10.10
N LYS A 145 -9.34 4.65 9.80
CA LYS A 145 -8.80 3.31 10.05
C LYS A 145 -8.34 3.13 11.48
N ALA A 146 -8.68 1.99 12.07
CA ALA A 146 -8.11 1.55 13.34
C ALA A 146 -6.59 1.35 13.20
N ARG A 147 -5.86 1.40 14.32
CA ARG A 147 -4.39 1.23 14.33
C ARG A 147 -3.93 -0.06 13.64
N ILE A 148 -4.67 -1.13 13.81
CA ILE A 148 -4.40 -2.43 13.18
C ILE A 148 -4.37 -2.32 11.65
N GLU A 149 -5.33 -1.60 11.08
CA GLU A 149 -5.42 -1.37 9.64
C GLU A 149 -4.28 -0.49 9.11
N LEU A 150 -3.92 0.56 9.86
CA LEU A 150 -2.81 1.44 9.48
C LEU A 150 -1.46 0.71 9.46
N GLN A 151 -1.25 -0.22 10.40
CA GLN A 151 -0.06 -1.07 10.43
C GLN A 151 -0.03 -2.03 9.26
N ALA A 152 -1.16 -2.66 8.90
CA ALA A 152 -1.27 -3.55 7.76
C ALA A 152 -1.10 -2.80 6.42
N ASP A 153 -1.65 -1.58 6.29
CA ASP A 153 -1.44 -0.72 5.11
C ASP A 153 0.04 -0.38 4.92
N LEU A 154 0.72 0.00 6.01
CA LEU A 154 2.14 0.29 5.94
C LEU A 154 2.95 -0.96 5.56
N TYR A 155 2.58 -2.11 6.12
CA TYR A 155 3.21 -3.38 5.80
C TYR A 155 3.07 -3.71 4.31
N ALA A 156 1.86 -3.61 3.75
CA ALA A 156 1.59 -3.79 2.33
C ALA A 156 2.48 -2.89 1.46
N SER A 157 2.57 -1.61 1.84
CA SER A 157 3.43 -0.64 1.16
C SER A 157 4.90 -1.06 1.19
N CYS A 158 5.40 -1.56 2.34
CA CYS A 158 6.79 -1.98 2.50
C CYS A 158 7.12 -3.26 1.74
N VAL A 159 6.19 -4.22 1.69
CA VAL A 159 6.38 -5.48 0.94
C VAL A 159 6.34 -5.25 -0.55
N LEU A 160 5.30 -4.57 -1.07
CA LEU A 160 5.15 -4.37 -2.53
C LEU A 160 6.15 -3.39 -3.11
N MET A 161 6.63 -2.44 -2.30
CA MET A 161 7.56 -1.40 -2.71
C MET A 161 8.77 -1.36 -1.76
N PRO A 162 9.61 -2.43 -1.76
CA PRO A 162 10.75 -2.53 -0.85
C PRO A 162 11.73 -1.37 -1.07
N ARG A 163 12.19 -0.74 0.02
CA ARG A 163 13.06 0.44 -0.01
C ARG A 163 14.20 0.30 -1.01
N LYS A 164 14.96 -0.81 -0.95
CA LYS A 164 16.12 -1.01 -1.83
C LYS A 164 15.74 -1.06 -3.32
N VAL A 165 14.64 -1.72 -3.65
CA VAL A 165 14.17 -1.86 -5.04
C VAL A 165 13.63 -0.53 -5.55
N VAL A 166 12.91 0.23 -4.70
CA VAL A 166 12.42 1.57 -5.04
C VAL A 166 13.58 2.55 -5.24
N MET A 167 14.58 2.53 -4.33
CA MET A 167 15.76 3.40 -4.48
C MET A 167 16.53 3.09 -5.76
N ALA A 168 16.73 1.81 -6.10
CA ALA A 168 17.36 1.43 -7.37
C ALA A 168 16.56 1.93 -8.58
N ALA A 169 15.24 1.75 -8.58
CA ALA A 169 14.38 2.25 -9.64
C ALA A 169 14.41 3.78 -9.73
N TRP A 170 14.52 4.48 -8.61
CA TRP A 170 14.68 5.94 -8.57
C TRP A 170 16.00 6.38 -9.20
N ASP A 171 17.09 5.73 -8.83
CA ASP A 171 18.44 6.02 -9.36
C ASP A 171 18.54 5.76 -10.87
N ASP A 172 17.81 4.75 -11.39
CA ASP A 172 17.69 4.47 -12.82
C ASP A 172 17.02 5.64 -13.58
N VAL A 173 15.98 6.23 -12.98
CA VAL A 173 15.23 7.35 -13.61
C VAL A 173 15.93 8.69 -13.37
N PHE A 174 16.54 8.86 -12.19
CA PHE A 174 17.20 10.09 -11.77
C PHE A 174 18.65 9.85 -11.40
N PRO A 175 19.58 9.91 -12.39
CA PRO A 175 21.01 9.61 -12.17
C PRO A 175 21.70 10.53 -11.14
N ASP A 176 21.13 11.72 -10.87
CA ASP A 176 21.60 12.63 -9.83
C ASP A 176 21.24 12.18 -8.41
N ARG A 177 20.37 11.15 -8.29
CA ARG A 177 19.91 10.54 -7.03
C ARG A 177 19.27 11.51 -6.04
N LYS A 178 18.89 12.69 -6.49
CA LYS A 178 18.33 13.71 -5.60
C LYS A 178 16.81 13.55 -5.44
N PRO A 179 16.27 13.86 -4.26
CA PRO A 179 14.84 14.02 -4.07
C PRO A 179 14.25 15.09 -4.98
N ARG A 180 13.00 14.95 -5.32
CA ARG A 180 12.24 15.93 -6.09
C ARG A 180 11.28 16.69 -5.18
N VAL A 181 11.25 18.01 -5.36
CA VAL A 181 10.39 18.90 -4.58
C VAL A 181 9.33 19.49 -5.49
N LEU A 182 8.08 19.28 -5.15
CA LEU A 182 6.96 19.91 -5.82
C LEU A 182 6.87 21.36 -5.38
N LYS A 183 7.12 22.31 -6.29
CA LYS A 183 6.95 23.73 -6.02
C LYS A 183 5.46 24.11 -6.08
N PRO A 184 4.98 25.03 -5.24
CA PRO A 184 3.63 25.57 -5.36
C PRO A 184 3.40 26.14 -6.75
N ALA A 185 2.22 25.92 -7.32
CA ALA A 185 1.87 26.58 -8.56
C ALA A 185 1.80 28.07 -8.34
N THR A 186 2.63 28.83 -9.04
CA THR A 186 2.45 30.27 -9.16
C THR A 186 1.67 30.56 -10.44
N PRO A 187 0.90 31.65 -10.50
CA PRO A 187 0.09 31.96 -11.69
C PRO A 187 0.89 32.09 -13.00
N PHE A 188 2.21 32.17 -12.92
CA PHE A 188 3.12 32.38 -14.06
C PHE A 188 4.18 31.27 -14.21
N ASP A 189 4.22 30.29 -13.34
CA ASP A 189 5.25 29.23 -13.37
C ASP A 189 4.63 27.89 -13.79
N HIS A 190 4.81 27.58 -15.06
CA HIS A 190 4.36 26.33 -15.65
C HIS A 190 5.36 25.17 -15.43
N SER A 191 6.49 25.41 -14.78
CA SER A 191 7.51 24.40 -14.55
C SER A 191 7.53 23.98 -13.08
N PHE A 192 7.40 22.69 -12.86
CA PHE A 192 6.96 22.16 -11.57
C PHE A 192 8.00 21.44 -10.77
N VAL A 193 9.07 20.95 -11.39
CA VAL A 193 10.11 20.15 -10.77
C VAL A 193 11.41 20.59 -11.38
N GLU A 194 12.40 20.95 -10.55
CA GLU A 194 13.77 21.08 -11.04
C GLU A 194 14.28 19.71 -11.44
N PHE A 195 14.00 19.35 -12.69
CA PHE A 195 14.72 18.30 -13.37
C PHE A 195 15.99 18.90 -13.97
N ASN A 196 17.05 18.09 -14.03
CA ASN A 196 18.28 18.46 -14.67
C ASN A 196 17.98 19.09 -16.04
N ARG A 197 18.52 20.26 -16.32
CA ARG A 197 18.15 21.17 -17.41
C ARG A 197 18.12 20.58 -18.83
N GLU A 198 18.61 19.35 -19.03
CA GLU A 198 18.80 18.80 -20.37
C GLU A 198 17.80 17.74 -20.80
N THR A 199 16.97 17.16 -19.91
CA THR A 199 16.25 15.93 -20.26
C THR A 199 14.75 15.91 -20.00
N TYR A 200 14.15 16.89 -19.35
CA TYR A 200 12.73 16.83 -19.05
C TYR A 200 12.04 18.18 -19.11
N VAL A 201 11.29 18.38 -20.18
CA VAL A 201 10.28 19.44 -20.22
C VAL A 201 9.10 18.91 -19.43
N SER A 202 8.90 19.39 -18.20
CA SER A 202 7.68 19.12 -17.47
C SER A 202 6.51 19.61 -18.33
N PRO A 203 5.52 18.76 -18.67
CA PRO A 203 4.33 19.26 -19.34
C PRO A 203 3.72 20.33 -18.43
N ALA A 204 3.34 21.46 -19.03
CA ALA A 204 2.66 22.53 -18.34
C ALA A 204 1.57 21.98 -17.43
N ARG A 205 1.55 22.43 -16.18
CA ARG A 205 0.47 22.04 -15.24
C ARG A 205 -0.84 22.53 -15.83
N VAL A 206 -1.82 21.63 -15.91
CA VAL A 206 -3.17 22.06 -16.23
C VAL A 206 -3.66 22.90 -15.06
N GLU A 207 -4.24 24.06 -15.30
CA GLU A 207 -4.66 25.04 -14.25
C GLU A 207 -5.54 24.42 -13.14
N THR A 208 -6.11 23.25 -13.38
CA THR A 208 -6.99 22.51 -12.45
C THR A 208 -6.31 21.36 -11.72
N GLU A 209 -5.02 21.07 -12.00
CA GLU A 209 -4.32 19.92 -11.39
C GLU A 209 -3.95 20.22 -9.93
N THR A 210 -4.36 19.34 -9.02
CA THR A 210 -3.96 19.41 -7.61
C THR A 210 -2.52 18.95 -7.41
N ASP A 211 -1.90 19.31 -6.27
CA ASP A 211 -0.55 18.87 -5.93
C ASP A 211 -0.45 17.34 -5.87
N ASP A 212 -1.49 16.67 -5.36
CA ASP A 212 -1.56 15.21 -5.32
C ASP A 212 -1.52 14.61 -6.73
N GLN A 213 -2.31 15.14 -7.65
CA GLN A 213 -2.34 14.67 -9.03
C GLN A 213 -1.00 14.86 -9.74
N ALA A 214 -0.32 15.99 -9.51
CA ALA A 214 1.00 16.25 -10.07
C ALA A 214 2.04 15.23 -9.55
N LEU A 215 2.05 14.97 -8.25
CA LEU A 215 2.93 13.96 -7.64
C LEU A 215 2.61 12.54 -8.09
N GLU A 216 1.32 12.20 -8.25
CA GLU A 216 0.87 10.90 -8.75
C GLU A 216 1.30 10.68 -10.21
N ARG A 217 1.23 11.72 -11.03
CA ARG A 217 1.73 11.69 -12.41
C ARG A 217 3.23 11.38 -12.45
N LEU A 218 4.03 11.99 -11.55
CA LEU A 218 5.45 11.70 -11.41
C LEU A 218 5.70 10.27 -10.90
N ALA A 219 4.85 9.78 -10.00
CA ALA A 219 4.95 8.42 -9.46
C ALA A 219 4.50 7.33 -10.45
N THR A 220 3.74 7.69 -11.50
CA THR A 220 3.12 6.74 -12.43
C THR A 220 4.12 5.77 -13.11
N PRO A 221 5.30 6.16 -13.60
CA PRO A 221 6.26 5.22 -14.18
C PRO A 221 6.72 4.15 -13.19
N PHE A 222 6.95 4.54 -11.94
CA PHE A 222 7.30 3.62 -10.86
C PHE A 222 6.13 2.72 -10.50
N ALA A 223 4.92 3.30 -10.38
CA ALA A 223 3.71 2.54 -10.09
C ALA A 223 3.48 1.41 -11.09
N LYS A 224 3.70 1.66 -12.38
CA LYS A 224 3.63 0.65 -13.43
C LYS A 224 4.67 -0.46 -13.26
N LYS A 225 5.93 -0.11 -12.94
CA LYS A 225 7.02 -1.09 -12.69
C LYS A 225 6.69 -2.01 -11.51
N PHE A 226 6.05 -1.50 -10.47
CA PHE A 226 5.73 -2.24 -9.24
C PHE A 226 4.33 -2.86 -9.25
N LEU A 227 3.52 -2.62 -10.28
CA LEU A 227 2.11 -3.03 -10.37
C LEU A 227 1.30 -2.60 -9.14
N VAL A 228 1.39 -1.32 -8.80
CA VAL A 228 0.64 -0.67 -7.72
C VAL A 228 -0.07 0.59 -8.25
N SER A 229 -0.98 1.16 -7.48
CA SER A 229 -1.61 2.42 -7.87
C SER A 229 -0.63 3.61 -7.81
N PRO A 230 -0.79 4.65 -8.67
CA PRO A 230 0.00 5.88 -8.58
C PRO A 230 -0.06 6.53 -7.19
N ILE A 231 -1.22 6.49 -6.54
CA ILE A 231 -1.42 6.98 -5.17
C ILE A 231 -0.53 6.24 -4.17
N ALA A 232 -0.55 4.90 -4.21
CA ALA A 232 0.26 4.09 -3.30
C ALA A 232 1.76 4.36 -3.51
N MET A 233 2.20 4.45 -4.77
CA MET A 233 3.60 4.76 -5.10
C MET A 233 3.98 6.17 -4.65
N ARG A 234 3.13 7.19 -4.88
CA ARG A 234 3.36 8.56 -4.40
C ARG A 234 3.60 8.57 -2.88
N ILE A 235 2.68 7.98 -2.12
CA ILE A 235 2.79 7.90 -0.65
C ILE A 235 4.09 7.22 -0.24
N ARG A 236 4.48 6.15 -0.93
CA ARG A 236 5.72 5.44 -0.64
C ARG A 236 6.96 6.29 -0.92
N LEU A 237 7.00 6.98 -2.05
CA LEU A 237 8.10 7.89 -2.42
C LEU A 237 8.21 9.07 -1.44
N GLU A 238 7.08 9.65 -0.99
CA GLU A 238 7.06 10.68 0.05
C GLU A 238 7.63 10.14 1.38
N ARG A 239 7.22 8.95 1.82
CA ARG A 239 7.76 8.31 3.04
C ARG A 239 9.25 7.95 2.94
N LEU A 240 9.73 7.65 1.75
CA LEU A 240 11.17 7.39 1.52
C LEU A 240 12.00 8.67 1.42
N GLY A 241 11.37 9.84 1.43
CA GLY A 241 12.03 11.12 1.29
C GLY A 241 12.54 11.39 -0.13
N LEU A 242 11.95 10.73 -1.14
CA LEU A 242 12.27 10.92 -2.55
C LEU A 242 11.40 11.98 -3.22
N LEU A 243 10.17 12.15 -2.72
CA LEU A 243 9.26 13.22 -3.10
C LEU A 243 8.95 14.12 -1.90
N HIS A 244 8.96 15.43 -2.12
CA HIS A 244 8.62 16.42 -1.11
C HIS A 244 7.64 17.44 -1.68
N ARG A 245 6.76 17.95 -0.82
CA ARG A 245 5.98 19.15 -1.08
C ARG A 245 6.78 20.35 -0.60
N ALA A 246 6.83 21.44 -1.39
CA ALA A 246 7.40 22.67 -0.88
C ALA A 246 6.56 23.18 0.30
N VAL A 247 7.20 23.40 1.42
CA VAL A 247 6.56 24.10 2.54
C VAL A 247 6.39 25.56 2.10
N PRO A 248 5.17 26.13 2.13
CA PRO A 248 4.99 27.55 1.89
C PRO A 248 5.90 28.33 2.85
N LEU A 249 6.72 29.22 2.32
CA LEU A 249 7.48 30.16 3.17
C LEU A 249 6.45 30.94 4.00
N GLN A 250 6.44 30.67 5.29
CA GLN A 250 5.64 31.44 6.22
C GLN A 250 6.13 32.87 6.13
N ARG A 251 5.35 33.76 5.51
CA ARG A 251 5.66 35.20 5.55
C ARG A 251 5.61 35.59 7.03
N LEU A 252 6.76 35.77 7.63
CA LEU A 252 6.85 36.53 8.87
C LEU A 252 6.16 37.87 8.56
N LEU A 253 5.05 38.12 9.24
CA LEU A 253 4.44 39.43 9.22
C LEU A 253 5.56 40.41 9.67
N ALA A 254 6.06 41.17 8.71
CA ALA A 254 6.98 42.27 9.05
C ALA A 254 6.20 43.17 10.00
N ASP A 255 6.71 43.28 11.21
CA ASP A 255 6.17 44.22 12.21
C ASP A 255 6.04 45.57 11.55
N GLY A 256 4.79 46.03 11.42
CA GLY A 256 4.49 47.38 11.00
C GLY A 256 5.00 48.32 12.05
N SER A 257 5.93 49.13 11.67
CA SER A 257 6.29 50.40 12.34
C SER A 257 5.47 51.52 11.76
#